data_ddc775b36cd09d143485c2abde4f6d68
#
_entry.id   ddc775b36cd09d143485c2abde4f6d68
#
_cell.length_a   1.000
_cell.length_b   1.000
_cell.length_c   1.000
_cell.angle_alpha   90.00
_cell.angle_beta   90.00
_cell.angle_gamma   90.00
#
_symmetry.space_group_name_H-M   'P 1'
#
loop_
_entity.id
_entity.type
_entity.pdbx_description
1 polymer ?
#
loop_
_entity_poly.entity_id
_entity_poly.type
_entity_poly.pdbx_seq_one_letter_code
_entity_poly.pdbx_strand_id
1 'polypeptide(L)'
;MKHELFCAMLLGFLLDCLLGDPRSIPHPVVCMGKLISWLEKAFRALFPKTRLGENLAGGCIWLVTVAVSFLIPWGLLKLTGMVSPWLRLLLQAIFCWQVLAAKSLRQESMKVYEALKTGTIEDARYAVSMIVGRDTQALDADAVTRAAVETVAENCSDGVIAPMLYFALGGGPLAFAYKAVNTMDSMLGYVEPPYQNVGLIPARMDDVCNYLPARISGIMMLLAGGLLGLNFCNGWKIFLRDRYHHASPNSAQTESVCAGLLGLRLAGDAWYHGVLHKKKYIGDALRPITPEDIPLSDRLMYATAVLTLVICLILLLR
;
A
#
# COMPACT_ATOMS: atom_id res chain seq x y z
N MET A 1 8.45 24.71 -9.86
CA MET A 1 8.39 23.46 -9.07
C MET A 1 6.94 23.06 -8.73
N LYS A 2 6.13 23.88 -8.02
CA LYS A 2 4.74 23.49 -7.67
C LYS A 2 3.86 23.21 -8.90
N HIS A 3 3.85 24.09 -9.92
CA HIS A 3 3.09 23.84 -11.15
C HIS A 3 3.54 22.60 -11.92
N GLU A 4 4.83 22.30 -11.89
CA GLU A 4 5.37 21.06 -12.48
C GLU A 4 4.83 19.83 -11.75
N LEU A 5 4.87 19.83 -10.40
CA LEU A 5 4.33 18.74 -9.59
C LEU A 5 2.82 18.58 -9.78
N PHE A 6 2.09 19.69 -9.91
CA PHE A 6 0.66 19.68 -10.23
C PHE A 6 0.37 18.93 -11.52
N CYS A 7 1.01 19.34 -12.62
CA CYS A 7 0.81 18.71 -13.93
C CYS A 7 1.28 17.25 -13.92
N ALA A 8 2.45 16.97 -13.33
CA ALA A 8 2.99 15.62 -13.25
C ALA A 8 2.11 14.67 -12.43
N MET A 9 1.55 15.15 -11.31
CA MET A 9 0.67 14.37 -10.46
C MET A 9 -0.66 14.03 -11.15
N LEU A 10 -1.26 15.01 -11.82
CA LEU A 10 -2.47 14.78 -12.58
C LEU A 10 -2.26 13.79 -13.73
N LEU A 11 -1.20 13.99 -14.52
CA LEU A 11 -0.83 13.09 -15.62
C LEU A 11 -0.47 11.69 -15.10
N GLY A 12 0.30 11.58 -14.02
CA GLY A 12 0.71 10.30 -13.45
C GLY A 12 -0.48 9.51 -12.91
N PHE A 13 -1.44 10.16 -12.24
CA PHE A 13 -2.65 9.52 -11.77
C PHE A 13 -3.53 9.04 -12.94
N LEU A 14 -3.65 9.84 -14.01
CA LEU A 14 -4.36 9.42 -15.23
C LEU A 14 -3.67 8.23 -15.90
N LEU A 15 -2.34 8.22 -15.96
CA LEU A 15 -1.57 7.10 -16.48
C LEU A 15 -1.78 5.83 -15.65
N ASP A 16 -1.78 5.90 -14.32
CA ASP A 16 -2.11 4.75 -13.47
C ASP A 16 -3.52 4.23 -13.78
N CYS A 17 -4.52 5.11 -13.82
CA CYS A 17 -5.91 4.71 -14.14
C CYS A 17 -6.04 4.06 -15.53
N LEU A 18 -5.25 4.50 -16.52
CA LEU A 18 -5.34 3.99 -17.90
C LEU A 18 -4.48 2.74 -18.13
N LEU A 19 -3.26 2.70 -17.63
CA LEU A 19 -2.28 1.66 -17.92
C LEU A 19 -2.14 0.64 -16.79
N GLY A 20 -2.18 1.07 -15.52
CA GLY A 20 -1.78 0.25 -14.37
C GLY A 20 -0.30 -0.15 -14.48
N ASP A 21 0.03 -1.38 -14.09
CA ASP A 21 1.39 -1.92 -14.14
C ASP A 21 1.53 -3.00 -15.23
N PRO A 22 1.73 -2.61 -16.51
CA PRO A 22 1.87 -3.59 -17.59
C PRO A 22 3.12 -4.44 -17.39
N ARG A 23 2.97 -5.75 -17.45
CA ARG A 23 4.09 -6.71 -17.26
C ARG A 23 5.23 -6.55 -18.27
N SER A 24 4.98 -5.89 -19.41
CA SER A 24 5.97 -5.60 -20.46
C SER A 24 6.95 -4.47 -20.10
N ILE A 25 6.60 -3.63 -19.12
CA ILE A 25 7.44 -2.50 -18.68
C ILE A 25 8.16 -2.88 -17.39
N PRO A 26 9.50 -2.76 -17.32
CA PRO A 26 10.22 -2.99 -16.08
C PRO A 26 9.72 -2.06 -14.97
N HIS A 27 9.20 -2.64 -13.88
CA HIS A 27 8.67 -1.85 -12.79
C HIS A 27 9.78 -1.55 -11.75
N PRO A 28 9.94 -0.29 -11.30
CA PRO A 28 10.99 0.10 -10.35
C PRO A 28 10.95 -0.69 -9.05
N VAL A 29 9.77 -1.10 -8.56
CA VAL A 29 9.63 -1.94 -7.36
C VAL A 29 10.33 -3.29 -7.53
N VAL A 30 10.33 -3.87 -8.73
CA VAL A 30 11.08 -5.12 -9.00
C VAL A 30 12.59 -4.88 -8.88
N CYS A 31 13.08 -3.73 -9.36
CA CYS A 31 14.48 -3.35 -9.19
C CYS A 31 14.83 -3.11 -7.72
N MET A 32 13.94 -2.45 -6.98
CA MET A 32 14.08 -2.28 -5.52
C MET A 32 14.13 -3.63 -4.81
N GLY A 33 13.22 -4.56 -5.12
CA GLY A 33 13.21 -5.90 -4.54
C GLY A 33 14.50 -6.67 -4.80
N LYS A 34 15.05 -6.60 -6.03
CA LYS A 34 16.35 -7.19 -6.36
C LYS A 34 17.49 -6.55 -5.56
N LEU A 35 17.50 -5.23 -5.42
CA LEU A 35 18.47 -4.51 -4.61
C LEU A 35 18.39 -4.93 -3.14
N ILE A 36 17.18 -4.98 -2.57
CA ILE A 36 16.94 -5.41 -1.18
C ILE A 36 17.49 -6.83 -0.96
N SER A 37 17.14 -7.78 -1.84
CA SER A 37 17.62 -9.17 -1.73
C SER A 37 19.14 -9.30 -1.87
N TRP A 38 19.76 -8.48 -2.72
CA TRP A 38 21.22 -8.45 -2.86
C TRP A 38 21.88 -7.85 -1.61
N LEU A 39 21.37 -6.74 -1.10
CA LEU A 39 21.87 -6.09 0.13
C LEU A 39 21.68 -7.00 1.35
N GLU A 40 20.54 -7.70 1.45
CA GLU A 40 20.28 -8.65 2.52
C GLU A 40 21.38 -9.73 2.57
N LYS A 41 21.67 -10.37 1.43
CA LYS A 41 22.72 -11.37 1.33
C LYS A 41 24.08 -10.80 1.72
N ALA A 42 24.42 -9.60 1.21
CA ALA A 42 25.70 -8.97 1.46
C ALA A 42 25.87 -8.56 2.94
N PHE A 43 24.90 -7.89 3.54
CA PHE A 43 25.01 -7.42 4.91
C PHE A 43 24.86 -8.56 5.94
N ARG A 44 24.03 -9.58 5.68
CA ARG A 44 23.98 -10.77 6.54
C ARG A 44 25.30 -11.59 6.52
N ALA A 45 26.10 -11.49 5.45
CA ALA A 45 27.43 -12.08 5.41
C ALA A 45 28.48 -11.22 6.13
N LEU A 46 28.31 -9.90 6.15
CA LEU A 46 29.26 -8.94 6.75
C LEU A 46 29.09 -8.80 8.26
N PHE A 47 27.84 -8.82 8.74
CA PHE A 47 27.55 -8.63 10.17
C PHE A 47 27.42 -9.96 10.91
N PRO A 48 27.82 -10.02 12.22
CA PRO A 48 27.69 -11.24 13.02
C PRO A 48 26.21 -11.64 13.17
N LYS A 49 25.98 -12.97 13.25
CA LYS A 49 24.62 -13.56 13.46
C LYS A 49 24.16 -13.41 14.91
N THR A 50 24.21 -12.20 15.42
CA THR A 50 23.67 -11.80 16.73
C THR A 50 22.50 -10.86 16.51
N ARG A 51 21.62 -10.71 17.49
CA ARG A 51 20.51 -9.76 17.42
C ARG A 51 20.95 -8.35 17.03
N LEU A 52 22.05 -7.86 17.62
CA LEU A 52 22.58 -6.52 17.30
C LEU A 52 23.14 -6.49 15.86
N GLY A 53 23.89 -7.50 15.45
CA GLY A 53 24.48 -7.56 14.11
C GLY A 53 23.40 -7.61 13.02
N GLU A 54 22.35 -8.41 13.21
CA GLU A 54 21.22 -8.47 12.27
C GLU A 54 20.42 -7.15 12.24
N ASN A 55 20.21 -6.49 13.39
CA ASN A 55 19.57 -5.17 13.41
C ASN A 55 20.42 -4.12 12.65
N LEU A 56 21.75 -4.13 12.83
CA LEU A 56 22.64 -3.24 12.10
C LEU A 56 22.61 -3.53 10.59
N ALA A 57 22.61 -4.82 10.21
CA ALA A 57 22.42 -5.22 8.81
C ALA A 57 21.13 -4.66 8.24
N GLY A 58 20.01 -4.82 8.96
CA GLY A 58 18.70 -4.26 8.57
C GLY A 58 18.72 -2.74 8.42
N GLY A 59 19.38 -2.04 9.33
CA GLY A 59 19.57 -0.58 9.24
C GLY A 59 20.40 -0.15 8.02
N CYS A 60 21.46 -0.89 7.71
CA CYS A 60 22.28 -0.64 6.51
C CYS A 60 21.49 -0.92 5.22
N ILE A 61 20.73 -2.02 5.17
CA ILE A 61 19.85 -2.32 4.04
C ILE A 61 18.86 -1.18 3.84
N TRP A 62 18.20 -0.73 4.91
CA TRP A 62 17.25 0.36 4.86
C TRP A 62 17.90 1.64 4.32
N LEU A 63 19.02 2.06 4.92
CA LEU A 63 19.70 3.30 4.55
C LEU A 63 20.11 3.31 3.07
N VAL A 64 20.76 2.23 2.60
CA VAL A 64 21.25 2.15 1.22
C VAL A 64 20.07 2.10 0.25
N THR A 65 19.04 1.29 0.53
CA THR A 65 17.88 1.18 -0.37
C THR A 65 17.14 2.50 -0.51
N VAL A 66 16.90 3.20 0.60
CA VAL A 66 16.23 4.51 0.60
C VAL A 66 17.08 5.56 -0.12
N ALA A 67 18.40 5.61 0.17
CA ALA A 67 19.31 6.54 -0.49
C ALA A 67 19.38 6.32 -2.02
N VAL A 68 19.51 5.10 -2.47
CA VAL A 68 19.51 4.75 -3.91
C VAL A 68 18.19 5.11 -4.56
N SER A 69 17.06 4.77 -3.91
CA SER A 69 15.71 5.04 -4.42
C SER A 69 15.36 6.53 -4.45
N PHE A 70 16.01 7.35 -3.65
CA PHE A 70 15.90 8.81 -3.71
C PHE A 70 16.86 9.43 -4.73
N LEU A 71 18.15 9.07 -4.65
CA LEU A 71 19.21 9.74 -5.40
C LEU A 71 19.16 9.46 -6.91
N ILE A 72 18.77 8.24 -7.33
CA ILE A 72 18.65 7.93 -8.75
C ILE A 72 17.55 8.77 -9.42
N PRO A 73 16.29 8.77 -8.95
CA PRO A 73 15.25 9.63 -9.51
C PRO A 73 15.61 11.12 -9.44
N TRP A 74 16.21 11.56 -8.35
CA TRP A 74 16.67 12.95 -8.21
C TRP A 74 17.72 13.33 -9.26
N GLY A 75 18.72 12.47 -9.48
CA GLY A 75 19.75 12.68 -10.49
C GLY A 75 19.19 12.71 -11.91
N LEU A 76 18.28 11.76 -12.23
CA LEU A 76 17.60 11.70 -13.52
C LEU A 76 16.78 12.98 -13.79
N LEU A 77 16.05 13.48 -12.78
CA LEU A 77 15.30 14.73 -12.92
C LEU A 77 16.21 15.96 -13.08
N LYS A 78 17.37 15.96 -12.44
CA LYS A 78 18.38 17.00 -12.66
C LYS A 78 18.89 16.99 -14.10
N LEU A 79 19.31 15.81 -14.58
CA LEU A 79 19.83 15.64 -15.95
C LEU A 79 18.79 16.00 -17.01
N THR A 80 17.55 15.48 -16.88
CA THR A 80 16.48 15.81 -17.83
C THR A 80 16.09 17.27 -17.78
N GLY A 81 16.12 17.91 -16.59
CA GLY A 81 15.86 19.34 -16.44
C GLY A 81 16.92 20.24 -17.07
N MET A 82 18.18 19.77 -17.23
CA MET A 82 19.22 20.48 -17.97
C MET A 82 19.01 20.42 -19.49
N VAL A 83 18.31 19.41 -19.98
CA VAL A 83 17.99 19.22 -21.41
C VAL A 83 16.72 19.96 -21.79
N SER A 84 15.62 19.73 -21.05
CA SER A 84 14.32 20.35 -21.33
C SER A 84 13.39 20.29 -20.11
N PRO A 85 12.69 21.39 -19.76
CA PRO A 85 11.65 21.36 -18.73
C PRO A 85 10.50 20.39 -19.04
N TRP A 86 10.17 20.19 -20.31
CA TRP A 86 9.13 19.25 -20.74
C TRP A 86 9.53 17.80 -20.53
N LEU A 87 10.81 17.47 -20.80
CA LEU A 87 11.35 16.13 -20.55
C LEU A 87 11.36 15.81 -19.05
N ARG A 88 11.70 16.79 -18.22
CA ARG A 88 11.64 16.66 -16.75
C ARG A 88 10.21 16.48 -16.28
N LEU A 89 9.24 17.25 -16.80
CA LEU A 89 7.83 17.10 -16.48
C LEU A 89 7.32 15.70 -16.85
N LEU A 90 7.64 15.23 -18.05
CA LEU A 90 7.26 13.88 -18.50
C LEU A 90 7.83 12.79 -17.58
N LEU A 91 9.11 12.90 -17.22
CA LEU A 91 9.73 11.95 -16.31
C LEU A 91 9.11 12.00 -14.91
N GLN A 92 8.76 13.19 -14.40
CA GLN A 92 8.02 13.33 -13.15
C GLN A 92 6.65 12.65 -13.20
N ALA A 93 5.91 12.80 -14.32
CA ALA A 93 4.62 12.14 -14.51
C ALA A 93 4.77 10.61 -14.56
N ILE A 94 5.79 10.10 -15.23
CA ILE A 94 6.12 8.67 -15.24
C ILE A 94 6.46 8.19 -13.82
N PHE A 95 7.24 8.94 -13.06
CA PHE A 95 7.56 8.59 -11.68
C PHE A 95 6.32 8.55 -10.79
N CYS A 96 5.40 9.52 -10.96
CA CYS A 96 4.12 9.52 -10.26
C CYS A 96 3.31 8.25 -10.58
N TRP A 97 3.17 7.93 -11.86
CA TRP A 97 2.50 6.71 -12.31
C TRP A 97 3.11 5.45 -11.68
N GLN A 98 4.43 5.30 -11.73
CA GLN A 98 5.14 4.09 -11.27
C GLN A 98 5.14 3.87 -9.75
N VAL A 99 4.76 4.86 -8.95
CA VAL A 99 4.63 4.69 -7.49
C VAL A 99 3.20 4.44 -7.05
N LEU A 100 2.21 4.76 -7.88
CA LEU A 100 0.79 4.50 -7.63
C LEU A 100 0.43 3.07 -8.04
N ALA A 101 -0.54 2.48 -7.37
CA ALA A 101 -0.97 1.11 -7.61
C ALA A 101 -2.51 0.95 -7.62
N ALA A 102 -3.27 2.02 -7.91
CA ALA A 102 -4.73 1.97 -7.79
C ALA A 102 -5.35 1.00 -8.81
N LYS A 103 -4.91 1.06 -10.07
CA LYS A 103 -5.43 0.14 -11.09
C LYS A 103 -4.97 -1.29 -10.87
N SER A 104 -3.73 -1.51 -10.52
CA SER A 104 -3.20 -2.86 -10.28
C SER A 104 -3.89 -3.52 -9.09
N LEU A 105 -4.11 -2.77 -8.01
CA LEU A 105 -4.85 -3.26 -6.84
C LEU A 105 -6.27 -3.67 -7.23
N ARG A 106 -6.99 -2.84 -7.99
CA ARG A 106 -8.31 -3.19 -8.50
C ARG A 106 -8.26 -4.42 -9.42
N GLN A 107 -7.28 -4.51 -10.31
CA GLN A 107 -7.19 -5.65 -11.23
C GLN A 107 -6.99 -6.96 -10.47
N GLU A 108 -6.16 -6.97 -9.45
CA GLU A 108 -5.90 -8.17 -8.66
C GLU A 108 -7.08 -8.51 -7.73
N SER A 109 -7.72 -7.54 -7.08
CA SER A 109 -8.93 -7.76 -6.27
C SER A 109 -10.10 -8.27 -7.11
N MET A 110 -10.29 -7.73 -8.33
CA MET A 110 -11.34 -8.18 -9.23
C MET A 110 -11.15 -9.62 -9.76
N LYS A 111 -9.91 -10.13 -9.83
CA LYS A 111 -9.70 -11.56 -10.11
C LYS A 111 -10.25 -12.44 -8.99
N VAL A 112 -10.13 -12.00 -7.73
CA VAL A 112 -10.74 -12.71 -6.59
C VAL A 112 -12.26 -12.70 -6.71
N TYR A 113 -12.84 -11.53 -7.04
CA TYR A 113 -14.28 -11.40 -7.26
C TYR A 113 -14.77 -12.34 -8.38
N GLU A 114 -14.12 -12.34 -9.54
CA GLU A 114 -14.47 -13.18 -10.68
C GLU A 114 -14.38 -14.68 -10.33
N ALA A 115 -13.31 -15.09 -9.63
CA ALA A 115 -13.14 -16.45 -9.18
C ALA A 115 -14.23 -16.89 -8.19
N LEU A 116 -14.68 -16.01 -7.29
CA LEU A 116 -15.80 -16.27 -6.37
C LEU A 116 -17.15 -16.36 -7.07
N LYS A 117 -17.34 -15.66 -8.19
CA LYS A 117 -18.63 -15.62 -8.92
C LYS A 117 -18.78 -16.73 -9.95
N THR A 118 -17.72 -17.10 -10.62
CA THR A 118 -17.76 -17.97 -11.79
C THR A 118 -16.80 -19.16 -11.74
N GLY A 119 -15.83 -19.14 -10.82
CA GLY A 119 -14.83 -20.19 -10.61
C GLY A 119 -15.16 -21.14 -9.46
N THR A 120 -14.16 -21.89 -9.06
CA THR A 120 -14.19 -22.76 -7.86
C THR A 120 -13.66 -22.02 -6.65
N ILE A 121 -13.88 -22.58 -5.44
CA ILE A 121 -13.27 -22.00 -4.22
C ILE A 121 -11.75 -22.08 -4.26
N GLU A 122 -11.17 -23.09 -4.91
CA GLU A 122 -9.75 -23.25 -5.12
C GLU A 122 -9.18 -22.13 -5.99
N ASP A 123 -9.88 -21.74 -7.06
CA ASP A 123 -9.51 -20.59 -7.91
C ASP A 123 -9.52 -19.28 -7.09
N ALA A 124 -10.53 -19.10 -6.24
CA ALA A 124 -10.66 -17.92 -5.41
C ALA A 124 -9.55 -17.86 -4.32
N ARG A 125 -9.22 -19.01 -3.71
CA ARG A 125 -8.09 -19.15 -2.77
C ARG A 125 -6.76 -18.84 -3.45
N TYR A 126 -6.55 -19.31 -4.67
CA TYR A 126 -5.36 -19.00 -5.44
C TYR A 126 -5.29 -17.50 -5.79
N ALA A 127 -6.39 -16.92 -6.28
CA ALA A 127 -6.43 -15.50 -6.61
C ALA A 127 -6.12 -14.62 -5.39
N VAL A 128 -6.74 -14.89 -4.24
CA VAL A 128 -6.48 -14.11 -3.02
C VAL A 128 -5.07 -14.32 -2.49
N SER A 129 -4.47 -15.52 -2.65
CA SER A 129 -3.08 -15.78 -2.22
C SER A 129 -2.04 -14.90 -2.95
N MET A 130 -2.40 -14.35 -4.11
CA MET A 130 -1.52 -13.44 -4.86
C MET A 130 -1.47 -12.02 -4.28
N ILE A 131 -2.40 -11.69 -3.37
CA ILE A 131 -2.53 -10.33 -2.80
C ILE A 131 -2.48 -10.28 -1.27
N VAL A 132 -2.41 -11.45 -0.59
CA VAL A 132 -2.32 -11.52 0.88
C VAL A 132 -1.09 -12.32 1.29
N GLY A 133 -0.54 -12.02 2.47
CA GLY A 133 0.58 -12.75 3.05
C GLY A 133 0.18 -13.93 3.96
N ARG A 134 -1.14 -14.16 4.19
CA ARG A 134 -1.66 -15.23 5.05
C ARG A 134 -1.89 -16.53 4.28
N ASP A 135 -1.98 -17.65 5.02
CA ASP A 135 -2.35 -18.95 4.44
C ASP A 135 -3.81 -18.91 3.94
N THR A 136 -4.04 -19.36 2.70
CA THR A 136 -5.34 -19.23 2.03
C THR A 136 -6.06 -20.57 1.78
N GLN A 137 -5.38 -21.71 1.95
CA GLN A 137 -5.85 -23.03 1.55
C GLN A 137 -7.14 -23.48 2.28
N ALA A 138 -7.36 -22.99 3.50
CA ALA A 138 -8.50 -23.36 4.32
C ALA A 138 -9.62 -22.30 4.37
N LEU A 139 -9.48 -21.18 3.64
CA LEU A 139 -10.45 -20.09 3.65
C LEU A 139 -11.75 -20.51 2.94
N ASP A 140 -12.90 -20.24 3.55
CA ASP A 140 -14.19 -20.26 2.86
C ASP A 140 -14.41 -19.00 2.02
N ALA A 141 -15.51 -18.91 1.29
CA ALA A 141 -15.81 -17.81 0.41
C ALA A 141 -15.90 -16.46 1.13
N ASP A 142 -16.47 -16.45 2.34
CA ASP A 142 -16.58 -15.25 3.18
C ASP A 142 -15.21 -14.78 3.66
N ALA A 143 -14.32 -15.69 4.06
CA ALA A 143 -12.98 -15.39 4.50
C ALA A 143 -12.08 -14.92 3.33
N VAL A 144 -12.25 -15.50 2.12
CA VAL A 144 -11.58 -15.03 0.90
C VAL A 144 -12.04 -13.61 0.55
N THR A 145 -13.35 -13.35 0.57
CA THR A 145 -13.90 -12.00 0.32
C THR A 145 -13.38 -11.00 1.35
N ARG A 146 -13.40 -11.37 2.62
CA ARG A 146 -12.89 -10.54 3.72
C ARG A 146 -11.42 -10.18 3.51
N ALA A 147 -10.58 -11.16 3.18
CA ALA A 147 -9.17 -10.94 2.93
C ALA A 147 -8.92 -9.99 1.75
N ALA A 148 -9.70 -10.10 0.68
CA ALA A 148 -9.61 -9.19 -0.46
C ALA A 148 -10.03 -7.75 -0.09
N VAL A 149 -11.14 -7.57 0.63
CA VAL A 149 -11.60 -6.24 1.10
C VAL A 149 -10.59 -5.60 2.06
N GLU A 150 -10.02 -6.37 3.00
CA GLU A 150 -8.94 -5.91 3.90
C GLU A 150 -7.74 -5.40 3.09
N THR A 151 -7.29 -6.19 2.12
CA THR A 151 -6.15 -5.83 1.26
C THR A 151 -6.40 -4.55 0.48
N VAL A 152 -7.60 -4.36 -0.09
CA VAL A 152 -7.96 -3.12 -0.80
C VAL A 152 -7.98 -1.94 0.18
N ALA A 153 -8.54 -2.11 1.37
CA ALA A 153 -8.63 -1.05 2.37
C ALA A 153 -7.25 -0.62 2.88
N GLU A 154 -6.37 -1.57 3.21
CA GLU A 154 -5.00 -1.30 3.67
C GLU A 154 -4.16 -0.67 2.55
N ASN A 155 -4.15 -1.26 1.36
CA ASN A 155 -3.35 -0.76 0.23
C ASN A 155 -3.91 0.53 -0.38
N CYS A 156 -5.15 0.92 -0.10
CA CYS A 156 -5.62 2.28 -0.38
C CYS A 156 -4.72 3.31 0.28
N SER A 157 -4.28 3.08 1.54
CA SER A 157 -3.28 3.93 2.20
C SER A 157 -1.91 3.75 1.56
N ASP A 158 -1.35 2.54 1.61
CA ASP A 158 0.08 2.28 1.39
C ASP A 158 0.48 2.24 -0.08
N GLY A 159 -0.45 1.85 -0.93
CA GLY A 159 -0.25 1.73 -2.38
C GLY A 159 -0.74 2.93 -3.20
N VAL A 160 -1.59 3.79 -2.62
CA VAL A 160 -2.21 4.90 -3.37
C VAL A 160 -2.03 6.25 -2.68
N ILE A 161 -2.58 6.41 -1.47
CA ILE A 161 -2.64 7.73 -0.83
C ILE A 161 -1.26 8.17 -0.31
N ALA A 162 -0.53 7.30 0.38
CA ALA A 162 0.78 7.65 0.91
C ALA A 162 1.78 7.99 -0.21
N PRO A 163 1.95 7.19 -1.29
CA PRO A 163 2.78 7.59 -2.42
C PRO A 163 2.37 8.94 -3.02
N MET A 164 1.06 9.21 -3.12
CA MET A 164 0.51 10.46 -3.63
C MET A 164 0.91 11.66 -2.74
N LEU A 165 0.81 11.51 -1.42
CA LEU A 165 1.22 12.55 -0.47
C LEU A 165 2.73 12.83 -0.53
N TYR A 166 3.56 11.77 -0.55
CA TYR A 166 5.00 11.91 -0.68
C TYR A 166 5.40 12.53 -2.03
N PHE A 167 4.68 12.20 -3.09
CA PHE A 167 4.89 12.84 -4.40
C PHE A 167 4.52 14.33 -4.36
N ALA A 168 3.43 14.71 -3.74
CA ALA A 168 3.04 16.11 -3.59
C ALA A 168 4.08 16.92 -2.80
N LEU A 169 4.73 16.31 -1.79
CA LEU A 169 5.75 16.94 -0.95
C LEU A 169 7.10 17.11 -1.63
N GLY A 170 7.58 16.11 -2.36
CA GLY A 170 8.96 16.09 -2.88
C GLY A 170 9.12 15.46 -4.26
N GLY A 171 8.04 15.28 -5.01
CA GLY A 171 8.05 14.68 -6.34
C GLY A 171 8.46 13.22 -6.35
N GLY A 172 8.86 12.73 -7.52
CA GLY A 172 9.29 11.36 -7.72
C GLY A 172 10.34 10.87 -6.73
N PRO A 173 11.42 11.61 -6.44
CA PRO A 173 12.47 11.16 -5.52
C PRO A 173 11.94 10.76 -4.14
N LEU A 174 11.10 11.60 -3.54
CA LEU A 174 10.55 11.33 -2.21
C LEU A 174 9.51 10.20 -2.24
N ALA A 175 8.71 10.13 -3.30
CA ALA A 175 7.75 9.04 -3.48
C ALA A 175 8.43 7.68 -3.69
N PHE A 176 9.54 7.61 -4.42
CA PHE A 176 10.34 6.39 -4.56
C PHE A 176 11.05 6.00 -3.26
N ALA A 177 11.53 6.97 -2.48
CA ALA A 177 12.10 6.71 -1.15
C ALA A 177 11.05 6.06 -0.22
N TYR A 178 9.83 6.60 -0.20
CA TYR A 178 8.71 6.01 0.53
C TYR A 178 8.39 4.60 0.00
N LYS A 179 8.28 4.43 -1.33
CA LYS A 179 8.00 3.12 -1.92
C LYS A 179 9.07 2.07 -1.58
N ALA A 180 10.34 2.49 -1.46
CA ALA A 180 11.42 1.61 -1.01
C ALA A 180 11.24 1.18 0.45
N VAL A 181 10.84 2.09 1.35
CA VAL A 181 10.53 1.76 2.76
C VAL A 181 9.40 0.72 2.82
N ASN A 182 8.29 0.96 2.15
CA ASN A 182 7.14 0.08 2.10
C ASN A 182 7.47 -1.30 1.47
N THR A 183 8.30 -1.32 0.42
CA THR A 183 8.75 -2.58 -0.20
C THR A 183 9.67 -3.37 0.73
N MET A 184 10.54 -2.71 1.50
CA MET A 184 11.39 -3.40 2.48
C MET A 184 10.58 -4.01 3.61
N ASP A 185 9.56 -3.32 4.12
CA ASP A 185 8.66 -3.90 5.11
C ASP A 185 7.96 -5.14 4.56
N SER A 186 7.39 -5.07 3.37
CA SER A 186 6.74 -6.21 2.70
C SER A 186 7.67 -7.41 2.48
N MET A 187 8.99 -7.19 2.31
CA MET A 187 9.97 -8.25 2.05
C MET A 187 10.68 -8.77 3.30
N LEU A 188 10.89 -7.94 4.29
CA LEU A 188 11.74 -8.23 5.46
C LEU A 188 11.01 -8.04 6.80
N GLY A 189 9.89 -7.33 6.85
CA GLY A 189 9.20 -6.89 8.07
C GLY A 189 8.50 -7.98 8.88
N TYR A 190 8.84 -9.26 8.61
CA TYR A 190 8.26 -10.39 9.34
C TYR A 190 8.82 -10.51 10.76
N VAL A 191 7.93 -10.78 11.73
CA VAL A 191 8.30 -10.94 13.15
C VAL A 191 8.90 -12.30 13.50
N GLU A 192 8.90 -13.23 12.55
CA GLU A 192 9.36 -14.61 12.71
C GLU A 192 10.76 -14.81 12.10
N PRO A 193 11.51 -15.83 12.58
CA PRO A 193 12.76 -16.21 11.91
C PRO A 193 12.52 -16.59 10.44
N PRO A 194 13.44 -16.23 9.52
CA PRO A 194 14.76 -15.64 9.76
C PRO A 194 14.79 -14.11 9.75
N TYR A 195 13.65 -13.42 9.71
CA TYR A 195 13.56 -11.96 9.49
C TYR A 195 13.37 -11.13 10.77
N GLN A 196 13.01 -11.76 11.89
CA GLN A 196 12.63 -11.12 13.14
C GLN A 196 13.60 -10.01 13.63
N ASN A 197 14.90 -10.12 13.33
CA ASN A 197 15.88 -9.10 13.72
C ASN A 197 16.24 -8.17 12.54
N VAL A 198 16.59 -8.73 11.37
CA VAL A 198 16.98 -7.90 10.21
C VAL A 198 15.82 -7.04 9.70
N GLY A 199 14.60 -7.51 9.81
CA GLY A 199 13.38 -6.78 9.43
C GLY A 199 12.92 -5.73 10.43
N LEU A 200 13.46 -5.71 11.66
CA LEU A 200 12.98 -4.82 12.72
C LEU A 200 13.07 -3.34 12.35
N ILE A 201 14.22 -2.89 11.81
CA ILE A 201 14.41 -1.48 11.41
C ILE A 201 13.55 -1.15 10.19
N PRO A 202 13.54 -1.92 9.07
CA PRO A 202 12.61 -1.73 7.97
C PRO A 202 11.15 -1.58 8.41
N ALA A 203 10.62 -2.50 9.23
CA ALA A 203 9.24 -2.46 9.71
C ALA A 203 8.96 -1.20 10.56
N ARG A 204 9.86 -0.84 11.47
CA ARG A 204 9.69 0.36 12.30
C ARG A 204 9.72 1.65 11.48
N MET A 205 10.56 1.70 10.46
CA MET A 205 10.64 2.87 9.57
C MET A 205 9.41 2.97 8.67
N ASP A 206 8.83 1.85 8.25
CA ASP A 206 7.53 1.83 7.57
C ASP A 206 6.42 2.34 8.49
N ASP A 207 6.35 1.86 9.72
CA ASP A 207 5.40 2.36 10.72
C ASP A 207 5.48 3.89 10.90
N VAL A 208 6.70 4.45 10.92
CA VAL A 208 6.92 5.91 11.03
C VAL A 208 6.51 6.64 9.75
N CYS A 209 6.91 6.15 8.58
CA CYS A 209 6.58 6.77 7.30
C CYS A 209 5.08 6.73 7.02
N ASN A 210 4.39 5.69 7.40
CA ASN A 210 2.95 5.54 7.23
C ASN A 210 2.13 6.19 8.35
N TYR A 211 2.74 6.65 9.44
CA TYR A 211 1.99 7.15 10.59
C TYR A 211 1.02 8.29 10.24
N LEU A 212 1.48 9.32 9.56
CA LEU A 212 0.64 10.44 9.14
C LEU A 212 -0.21 10.10 7.89
N PRO A 213 0.36 9.50 6.83
CA PRO A 213 -0.42 9.10 5.66
C PRO A 213 -1.61 8.21 5.97
N ALA A 214 -1.48 7.19 6.82
CA ALA A 214 -2.58 6.30 7.15
C ALA A 214 -3.75 7.01 7.83
N ARG A 215 -3.47 7.98 8.68
CA ARG A 215 -4.51 8.80 9.33
C ARG A 215 -5.22 9.74 8.36
N ILE A 216 -4.45 10.35 7.47
CA ILE A 216 -5.02 11.15 6.37
C ILE A 216 -5.87 10.24 5.47
N SER A 217 -5.38 9.05 5.10
CA SER A 217 -6.11 8.08 4.29
C SER A 217 -7.43 7.66 4.92
N GLY A 218 -7.44 7.37 6.23
CA GLY A 218 -8.67 7.04 6.96
C GLY A 218 -9.70 8.17 6.92
N ILE A 219 -9.27 9.43 7.14
CA ILE A 219 -10.16 10.59 7.06
C ILE A 219 -10.66 10.79 5.62
N MET A 220 -9.79 10.70 4.63
CA MET A 220 -10.17 10.85 3.22
C MET A 220 -11.14 9.74 2.79
N MET A 221 -10.91 8.50 3.21
CA MET A 221 -11.80 7.37 2.94
C MET A 221 -13.18 7.57 3.58
N LEU A 222 -13.23 8.09 4.80
CA LEU A 222 -14.47 8.39 5.49
C LEU A 222 -15.29 9.47 4.73
N LEU A 223 -14.63 10.55 4.32
CA LEU A 223 -15.26 11.63 3.54
C LEU A 223 -15.74 11.12 2.17
N ALA A 224 -14.89 10.36 1.48
CA ALA A 224 -15.23 9.75 0.20
C ALA A 224 -16.41 8.78 0.32
N GLY A 225 -16.44 7.96 1.38
CA GLY A 225 -17.57 7.09 1.68
C GLY A 225 -18.87 7.84 1.92
N GLY A 226 -18.81 8.98 2.62
CA GLY A 226 -19.96 9.88 2.79
C GLY A 226 -20.47 10.44 1.45
N LEU A 227 -19.56 10.86 0.56
CA LEU A 227 -19.93 11.34 -0.78
C LEU A 227 -20.54 10.22 -1.65
N LEU A 228 -20.15 8.97 -1.44
CA LEU A 228 -20.74 7.80 -2.11
C LEU A 228 -22.09 7.36 -1.49
N GLY A 229 -22.58 8.04 -0.46
CA GLY A 229 -23.82 7.68 0.23
C GLY A 229 -23.71 6.47 1.16
N LEU A 230 -22.49 6.05 1.53
CA LEU A 230 -22.26 5.00 2.50
C LEU A 230 -22.50 5.48 3.94
N ASN A 231 -22.56 4.56 4.90
CA ASN A 231 -22.89 4.86 6.29
C ASN A 231 -21.77 5.62 7.01
N PHE A 232 -21.67 6.94 6.77
CA PHE A 232 -20.66 7.83 7.36
C PHE A 232 -20.65 7.75 8.90
N CYS A 233 -21.81 7.78 9.54
CA CYS A 233 -21.89 7.78 11.01
C CYS A 233 -21.32 6.48 11.59
N ASN A 234 -21.61 5.34 10.98
CA ASN A 234 -21.05 4.07 11.40
C ASN A 234 -19.54 3.99 11.04
N GLY A 235 -19.14 4.50 9.88
CA GLY A 235 -17.71 4.62 9.50
C GLY A 235 -16.91 5.40 10.54
N TRP A 236 -17.40 6.57 10.96
CA TRP A 236 -16.78 7.37 12.01
C TRP A 236 -16.73 6.67 13.37
N LYS A 237 -17.84 6.04 13.78
CA LYS A 237 -17.93 5.27 15.03
C LYS A 237 -16.89 4.15 15.08
N ILE A 238 -16.83 3.33 14.04
CA ILE A 238 -15.89 2.19 13.96
C ILE A 238 -14.45 2.68 13.88
N PHE A 239 -14.17 3.75 13.09
CA PHE A 239 -12.85 4.35 13.03
C PHE A 239 -12.34 4.76 14.41
N LEU A 240 -13.13 5.46 15.20
CA LEU A 240 -12.72 5.90 16.54
C LEU A 240 -12.50 4.72 17.50
N ARG A 241 -13.30 3.65 17.38
CA ARG A 241 -13.25 2.48 18.26
C ARG A 241 -12.10 1.54 17.89
N ASP A 242 -11.91 1.22 16.59
CA ASP A 242 -11.15 0.06 16.16
C ASP A 242 -9.83 0.39 15.43
N ARG A 243 -9.54 1.65 15.15
CA ARG A 243 -8.33 2.07 14.38
C ARG A 243 -6.98 1.64 14.97
N TYR A 244 -6.97 1.03 16.12
CA TYR A 244 -5.78 0.47 16.77
C TYR A 244 -5.91 -1.04 17.01
N HIS A 245 -6.84 -1.74 16.34
CA HIS A 245 -7.06 -3.17 16.48
C HIS A 245 -6.16 -4.00 15.54
N HIS A 246 -5.06 -3.46 15.05
CA HIS A 246 -4.08 -4.16 14.23
C HIS A 246 -2.70 -4.12 14.89
N ALA A 247 -1.80 -5.06 14.53
CA ALA A 247 -0.42 -5.10 15.02
C ALA A 247 0.39 -3.88 14.55
N SER A 248 0.24 -3.48 13.27
CA SER A 248 0.71 -2.19 12.77
C SER A 248 -0.19 -1.06 13.28
N PRO A 249 0.35 0.07 13.71
CA PRO A 249 -0.44 1.24 14.12
C PRO A 249 -1.17 1.93 12.95
N ASN A 250 -0.93 1.48 11.73
CA ASN A 250 -1.34 2.13 10.48
C ASN A 250 -2.46 1.38 9.74
N SER A 251 -2.40 0.06 9.60
CA SER A 251 -3.30 -0.75 8.77
C SER A 251 -4.77 -0.57 9.14
N ALA A 252 -5.09 -0.62 10.44
CA ALA A 252 -6.47 -0.47 10.90
C ALA A 252 -7.06 0.94 10.70
N GLN A 253 -6.28 1.96 10.29
CA GLN A 253 -6.83 3.30 10.04
C GLN A 253 -7.84 3.29 8.88
N THR A 254 -7.49 2.66 7.77
CA THR A 254 -8.37 2.52 6.60
C THR A 254 -9.28 1.31 6.69
N GLU A 255 -8.81 0.18 7.24
CA GLU A 255 -9.64 -1.00 7.43
C GLU A 255 -10.86 -0.72 8.32
N SER A 256 -10.68 0.01 9.42
CA SER A 256 -11.79 0.34 10.33
C SER A 256 -12.82 1.26 9.69
N VAL A 257 -12.37 2.22 8.88
CA VAL A 257 -13.27 3.08 8.11
C VAL A 257 -14.04 2.26 7.08
N CYS A 258 -13.35 1.42 6.31
CA CYS A 258 -13.97 0.54 5.31
C CYS A 258 -15.01 -0.39 5.97
N ALA A 259 -14.62 -1.08 7.05
CA ALA A 259 -15.53 -1.95 7.81
C ALA A 259 -16.79 -1.21 8.26
N GLY A 260 -16.63 -0.02 8.84
CA GLY A 260 -17.75 0.78 9.33
C GLY A 260 -18.66 1.31 8.22
N LEU A 261 -18.08 1.86 7.13
CA LEU A 261 -18.85 2.35 5.98
C LEU A 261 -19.67 1.26 5.30
N LEU A 262 -19.11 0.05 5.18
CA LEU A 262 -19.74 -1.08 4.52
C LEU A 262 -20.62 -1.92 5.47
N GLY A 263 -20.54 -1.71 6.79
CA GLY A 263 -21.25 -2.49 7.80
C GLY A 263 -20.74 -3.93 7.91
N LEU A 264 -19.44 -4.12 7.75
CA LEU A 264 -18.77 -5.41 7.75
C LEU A 264 -17.94 -5.61 9.02
N ARG A 265 -17.67 -6.87 9.33
CA ARG A 265 -16.68 -7.27 10.32
C ARG A 265 -15.48 -7.86 9.60
N LEU A 266 -14.34 -7.17 9.68
CA LEU A 266 -13.06 -7.52 9.08
C LEU A 266 -12.07 -8.05 10.13
N ALA A 267 -10.88 -8.44 9.70
CA ALA A 267 -9.80 -8.99 10.50
C ALA A 267 -10.21 -10.29 11.23
N GLY A 268 -9.77 -10.48 12.47
CA GLY A 268 -9.91 -11.74 13.19
C GLY A 268 -8.71 -12.67 12.99
N ASP A 269 -8.79 -13.86 13.55
CA ASP A 269 -7.70 -14.83 13.54
C ASP A 269 -7.28 -15.22 12.13
N ALA A 270 -5.97 -15.34 11.91
CA ALA A 270 -5.40 -15.69 10.61
C ALA A 270 -4.19 -16.63 10.77
N TRP A 271 -4.00 -17.51 9.81
CA TRP A 271 -2.86 -18.42 9.76
C TRP A 271 -1.74 -17.84 8.91
N TYR A 272 -0.51 -17.94 9.40
CA TYR A 272 0.71 -17.54 8.70
C TYR A 272 1.74 -18.66 8.83
N HIS A 273 2.15 -19.25 7.72
CA HIS A 273 3.11 -20.37 7.71
C HIS A 273 2.71 -21.52 8.67
N GLY A 274 1.42 -21.83 8.74
CA GLY A 274 0.88 -22.87 9.63
C GLY A 274 0.75 -22.49 11.10
N VAL A 275 1.00 -21.22 11.47
CA VAL A 275 0.87 -20.70 12.84
C VAL A 275 -0.37 -19.80 12.94
N LEU A 276 -1.21 -20.03 13.95
CA LEU A 276 -2.40 -19.23 14.21
C LEU A 276 -2.03 -17.94 14.95
N HIS A 277 -2.30 -16.81 14.32
CA HIS A 277 -2.19 -15.49 14.92
C HIS A 277 -3.56 -14.97 15.34
N LYS A 278 -3.76 -14.82 16.64
CA LYS A 278 -4.98 -14.24 17.20
C LYS A 278 -4.99 -12.74 16.96
N LYS A 279 -6.03 -12.24 16.29
CA LYS A 279 -6.22 -10.82 15.98
C LYS A 279 -7.61 -10.37 16.45
N LYS A 280 -7.72 -9.11 16.86
CA LYS A 280 -9.01 -8.49 17.15
C LYS A 280 -9.79 -8.31 15.85
N TYR A 281 -11.12 -8.42 15.95
CA TYR A 281 -11.99 -8.01 14.86
C TYR A 281 -12.03 -6.48 14.72
N ILE A 282 -12.31 -6.02 13.50
CA ILE A 282 -12.49 -4.62 13.12
C ILE A 282 -13.89 -4.48 12.52
N GLY A 283 -14.68 -3.56 13.06
CA GLY A 283 -16.06 -3.35 12.65
C GLY A 283 -17.06 -4.33 13.26
N ASP A 284 -18.33 -4.14 12.90
CA ASP A 284 -19.47 -4.92 13.34
C ASP A 284 -20.12 -5.61 12.13
N ALA A 285 -20.56 -6.87 12.27
CA ALA A 285 -21.27 -7.59 11.23
C ALA A 285 -22.74 -7.14 11.17
N LEU A 286 -22.99 -5.94 10.62
CA LEU A 286 -24.36 -5.42 10.45
C LEU A 286 -25.10 -6.13 9.31
N ARG A 287 -24.37 -6.76 8.40
CA ARG A 287 -24.86 -7.60 7.32
C ARG A 287 -23.85 -8.71 6.99
N PRO A 288 -24.25 -9.76 6.30
CA PRO A 288 -23.31 -10.74 5.75
C PRO A 288 -22.35 -10.06 4.76
N ILE A 289 -21.11 -10.55 4.72
CA ILE A 289 -20.16 -10.21 3.68
C ILE A 289 -20.50 -10.97 2.40
N THR A 290 -20.36 -10.33 1.26
CA THR A 290 -20.64 -10.94 -0.05
C THR A 290 -19.54 -10.59 -1.05
N PRO A 291 -19.33 -11.36 -2.13
CA PRO A 291 -18.31 -11.04 -3.13
C PRO A 291 -18.45 -9.62 -3.71
N GLU A 292 -19.65 -9.05 -3.75
CA GLU A 292 -19.94 -7.68 -4.19
C GLU A 292 -19.25 -6.60 -3.34
N ASP A 293 -18.79 -6.95 -2.15
CA ASP A 293 -18.02 -6.04 -1.29
C ASP A 293 -16.63 -5.73 -1.86
N ILE A 294 -16.07 -6.62 -2.70
CA ILE A 294 -14.79 -6.40 -3.35
C ILE A 294 -14.88 -5.20 -4.33
N PRO A 295 -15.74 -5.21 -5.36
CA PRO A 295 -15.87 -4.04 -6.23
C PRO A 295 -16.37 -2.79 -5.51
N LEU A 296 -17.10 -2.92 -4.39
CA LEU A 296 -17.52 -1.78 -3.59
C LEU A 296 -16.35 -1.16 -2.83
N SER A 297 -15.43 -1.97 -2.30
CA SER A 297 -14.18 -1.49 -1.68
C SER A 297 -13.26 -0.82 -2.71
N ASP A 298 -13.17 -1.34 -3.94
CA ASP A 298 -12.45 -0.69 -5.04
C ASP A 298 -13.04 0.68 -5.40
N ARG A 299 -14.38 0.80 -5.43
CA ARG A 299 -15.05 2.09 -5.66
C ARG A 299 -14.71 3.10 -4.55
N LEU A 300 -14.70 2.65 -3.30
CA LEU A 300 -14.34 3.46 -2.16
C LEU A 300 -12.86 3.91 -2.24
N MET A 301 -11.95 3.01 -2.61
CA MET A 301 -10.53 3.32 -2.85
C MET A 301 -10.37 4.40 -3.93
N TYR A 302 -11.01 4.26 -5.09
CA TYR A 302 -10.91 5.27 -6.15
C TYR A 302 -11.51 6.62 -5.75
N ALA A 303 -12.65 6.62 -5.07
CA ALA A 303 -13.23 7.87 -4.55
C ALA A 303 -12.30 8.56 -3.56
N THR A 304 -11.64 7.78 -2.69
CA THR A 304 -10.62 8.27 -1.75
C THR A 304 -9.41 8.84 -2.49
N ALA A 305 -8.93 8.14 -3.52
CA ALA A 305 -7.79 8.58 -4.34
C ALA A 305 -8.09 9.90 -5.08
N VAL A 306 -9.26 9.99 -5.72
CA VAL A 306 -9.68 11.21 -6.44
C VAL A 306 -9.84 12.40 -5.47
N LEU A 307 -10.47 12.20 -4.31
CA LEU A 307 -10.61 13.25 -3.31
C LEU A 307 -9.25 13.74 -2.82
N THR A 308 -8.33 12.82 -2.53
CA THR A 308 -6.96 13.15 -2.10
C THR A 308 -6.19 13.86 -3.21
N LEU A 309 -6.29 13.39 -4.46
CA LEU A 309 -5.70 14.05 -5.61
C LEU A 309 -6.15 15.51 -5.71
N VAL A 310 -7.45 15.76 -5.66
CA VAL A 310 -8.01 17.13 -5.73
C VAL A 310 -7.43 18.02 -4.62
N ILE A 311 -7.36 17.53 -3.39
CA ILE A 311 -6.77 18.27 -2.26
C ILE A 311 -5.28 18.55 -2.51
N CYS A 312 -4.50 17.56 -2.93
CA CYS A 312 -3.09 17.75 -3.24
C CYS A 312 -2.89 18.77 -4.37
N LEU A 313 -3.69 18.71 -5.44
CA LEU A 313 -3.64 19.67 -6.54
C LEU A 313 -3.96 21.08 -6.10
N ILE A 314 -4.97 21.27 -5.24
CA ILE A 314 -5.31 22.59 -4.67
C ILE A 314 -4.15 23.14 -3.81
N LEU A 315 -3.51 22.28 -3.01
CA LEU A 315 -2.35 22.68 -2.19
C LEU A 315 -1.13 23.03 -3.04
N LEU A 316 -0.94 22.38 -4.18
CA LEU A 316 0.16 22.67 -5.11
C LEU A 316 -0.06 23.97 -5.93
N LEU A 317 -1.30 24.44 -6.05
CA LEU A 317 -1.62 25.74 -6.70
C LEU A 317 -1.37 26.96 -5.80
N ARG A 318 -1.32 26.75 -4.47
CA ARG A 318 -1.02 27.79 -3.46
C ARG A 318 0.49 27.86 -3.20
#